data_b65bfc6c49b0e590d03cec336f5b9ece
#
_entry.id   b65bfc6c49b0e590d03cec336f5b9ece
#
_cell.length_a   1.000
_cell.length_b   1.000
_cell.length_c   1.000
_cell.angle_alpha   90.00
_cell.angle_beta   90.00
_cell.angle_gamma   90.00
#
_symmetry.space_group_name_H-M   'P 1'
#
loop_
_entity.id
_entity.type
_entity.pdbx_description
1 polymer ?
#
loop_
_entity_poly.entity_id
_entity_poly.type
_entity_poly.pdbx_seq_one_letter_code
_entity_poly.pdbx_strand_id
1 'polypeptide(L)'
;MAWGMFLAIPNPLPRWNEKARGQMLTCLPLVGLLVGGLWTLCFWLLSRWTSPAVRLLLAVLPWLLTGFIHLDGYMDVCDAILSRRDLATRQKILKDSHCGAFAVICIVLLALGQWSLFLSAGADRSLLGLCCIPAAVRCCAGLAVGKLRPMGTSQYAAMRHLSGGLTAALCLLLGLFTVLPIGISFSFGPLAAAAG
;
A
#
# COMPACT_ATOMS: atom_id res chain seq x y z
N MET A 1 -0.14 -18.03 3.01
CA MET A 1 1.14 -17.34 3.31
C MET A 1 1.04 -15.83 3.11
N ALA A 2 0.84 -15.32 1.87
CA ALA A 2 0.77 -13.86 1.63
C ALA A 2 -0.28 -13.16 2.51
N TRP A 3 -1.46 -13.76 2.71
CA TRP A 3 -2.48 -13.27 3.64
C TRP A 3 -1.91 -13.06 5.06
N GLY A 4 -1.39 -14.12 5.69
CA GLY A 4 -0.89 -14.03 7.07
C GLY A 4 0.37 -13.18 7.26
N MET A 5 1.06 -12.81 6.16
CA MET A 5 2.24 -11.96 6.21
C MET A 5 1.91 -10.47 6.03
N PHE A 6 0.86 -10.15 5.26
CA PHE A 6 0.58 -8.77 4.85
C PHE A 6 -0.77 -8.23 5.35
N LEU A 7 -1.55 -9.03 6.07
CA LEU A 7 -2.83 -8.64 6.63
C LEU A 7 -2.89 -8.93 8.13
N ALA A 8 -3.43 -7.99 8.89
CA ALA A 8 -3.72 -8.17 10.31
C ALA A 8 -4.96 -9.05 10.56
N ILE A 9 -5.74 -9.34 9.51
CA ILE A 9 -6.94 -10.18 9.58
C ILE A 9 -6.52 -11.63 9.80
N PRO A 10 -7.12 -12.36 10.76
CA PRO A 10 -6.80 -13.76 11.03
C PRO A 10 -6.85 -14.61 9.76
N ASN A 11 -5.81 -15.41 9.54
CA ASN A 11 -5.75 -16.29 8.38
C ASN A 11 -6.63 -17.52 8.62
N PRO A 12 -7.70 -17.73 7.82
CA PRO A 12 -8.58 -18.89 7.98
C PRO A 12 -7.90 -20.23 7.69
N LEU A 13 -6.79 -20.20 6.93
CA LEU A 13 -6.03 -21.40 6.51
C LEU A 13 -4.53 -21.19 6.79
N PRO A 14 -4.07 -21.31 8.04
CA PRO A 14 -2.69 -21.03 8.42
C PRO A 14 -1.74 -22.14 7.95
N ARG A 15 -1.48 -22.20 6.64
CA ARG A 15 -0.50 -23.13 6.06
C ARG A 15 0.76 -22.36 5.66
N TRP A 16 1.91 -22.78 6.20
CA TRP A 16 3.20 -22.29 5.81
C TRP A 16 3.90 -23.33 4.92
N ASN A 17 4.39 -22.90 3.77
CA ASN A 17 5.12 -23.76 2.84
C ASN A 17 6.33 -23.01 2.28
N GLU A 18 7.53 -23.35 2.76
CA GLU A 18 8.78 -22.69 2.33
C GLU A 18 9.00 -22.80 0.81
N LYS A 19 8.59 -23.92 0.18
CA LYS A 19 8.73 -24.09 -1.28
C LYS A 19 7.88 -23.09 -2.07
N ALA A 20 6.77 -22.64 -1.50
CA ALA A 20 5.89 -21.66 -2.12
C ALA A 20 6.27 -20.20 -1.80
N ARG A 21 7.30 -19.97 -0.99
CA ARG A 21 7.74 -18.62 -0.59
C ARG A 21 8.10 -17.75 -1.78
N GLY A 22 8.77 -18.30 -2.79
CA GLY A 22 9.11 -17.58 -4.02
C GLY A 22 7.90 -17.08 -4.83
N GLN A 23 6.73 -17.72 -4.65
CA GLN A 23 5.49 -17.35 -5.35
C GLN A 23 4.67 -16.30 -4.61
N MET A 24 5.09 -15.86 -3.41
CA MET A 24 4.32 -14.85 -2.65
C MET A 24 4.18 -13.52 -3.38
N LEU A 25 5.20 -13.13 -4.16
CA LEU A 25 5.18 -11.90 -4.94
C LEU A 25 4.07 -11.89 -6.01
N THR A 26 3.69 -13.05 -6.55
CA THR A 26 2.58 -13.18 -7.51
C THR A 26 1.22 -12.90 -6.88
N CYS A 27 1.10 -13.15 -5.57
CA CYS A 27 -0.15 -12.97 -4.83
C CYS A 27 -0.31 -11.55 -4.27
N LEU A 28 0.73 -10.71 -4.31
CA LEU A 28 0.67 -9.35 -3.76
C LEU A 28 -0.47 -8.50 -4.34
N PRO A 29 -0.70 -8.46 -5.66
CA PRO A 29 -1.81 -7.70 -6.24
C PRO A 29 -3.18 -8.13 -5.70
N LEU A 30 -3.37 -9.45 -5.46
CA LEU A 30 -4.61 -9.98 -4.89
C LEU A 30 -4.81 -9.51 -3.44
N VAL A 31 -3.75 -9.49 -2.63
CA VAL A 31 -3.78 -8.89 -1.29
C VAL A 31 -4.14 -7.41 -1.36
N GLY A 32 -3.57 -6.70 -2.34
CA GLY A 32 -3.91 -5.29 -2.60
C GLY A 32 -5.39 -5.09 -2.95
N LEU A 33 -5.93 -5.92 -3.84
CA LEU A 33 -7.36 -5.88 -4.20
C LEU A 33 -8.27 -6.17 -3.00
N LEU A 34 -7.89 -7.11 -2.13
CA LEU A 34 -8.66 -7.40 -0.92
C LEU A 34 -8.69 -6.19 0.02
N VAL A 35 -7.54 -5.57 0.28
CA VAL A 35 -7.45 -4.34 1.09
C VAL A 35 -8.26 -3.21 0.45
N GLY A 36 -8.10 -3.00 -0.87
CA GLY A 36 -8.83 -1.98 -1.61
C GLY A 36 -10.33 -2.22 -1.64
N GLY A 37 -10.77 -3.47 -1.81
CA GLY A 37 -12.18 -3.85 -1.78
C GLY A 37 -12.82 -3.59 -0.41
N LEU A 38 -12.16 -3.99 0.67
CA LEU A 38 -12.61 -3.70 2.03
C LEU A 38 -12.64 -2.19 2.31
N TRP A 39 -11.62 -1.47 1.88
CA TRP A 39 -11.55 -0.02 2.02
C TRP A 39 -12.71 0.67 1.29
N THR A 40 -12.94 0.28 0.04
CA THR A 40 -14.04 0.78 -0.79
C THR A 40 -15.40 0.47 -0.19
N LEU A 41 -15.59 -0.76 0.32
CA LEU A 41 -16.82 -1.17 1.00
C LEU A 41 -17.09 -0.31 2.24
N CYS A 42 -16.08 -0.15 3.10
CA CYS A 42 -16.21 0.70 4.29
C CYS A 42 -16.47 2.16 3.92
N PHE A 43 -15.78 2.67 2.88
CA PHE A 43 -16.03 4.03 2.40
C PHE A 43 -17.48 4.18 1.91
N TRP A 44 -17.99 3.24 1.12
CA TRP A 44 -19.36 3.26 0.62
C TRP A 44 -20.40 3.22 1.75
N LEU A 45 -20.19 2.34 2.74
CA LEU A 45 -21.09 2.22 3.89
C LEU A 45 -21.09 3.47 4.79
N LEU A 46 -19.91 4.08 4.99
CA LEU A 46 -19.71 5.17 5.94
C LEU A 46 -19.67 6.55 5.28
N SER A 47 -19.76 6.64 3.94
CA SER A 47 -19.66 7.90 3.19
C SER A 47 -20.72 8.92 3.56
N ARG A 48 -21.90 8.46 4.02
CA ARG A 48 -23.00 9.31 4.49
C ARG A 48 -22.69 10.04 5.80
N TRP A 49 -21.75 9.54 6.57
CA TRP A 49 -21.36 10.12 7.85
C TRP A 49 -20.15 11.04 7.64
N THR A 50 -20.40 12.34 7.78
CA THR A 50 -19.40 13.38 7.50
C THR A 50 -18.55 13.76 8.71
N SER A 51 -18.69 13.05 9.85
CA SER A 51 -17.94 13.40 11.05
C SER A 51 -16.42 13.24 10.82
N PRO A 52 -15.58 14.16 11.36
CA PRO A 52 -14.14 14.09 11.21
C PRO A 52 -13.53 12.76 11.71
N ALA A 53 -14.13 12.15 12.73
CA ALA A 53 -13.69 10.86 13.27
C ALA A 53 -13.90 9.72 12.26
N VAL A 54 -15.05 9.68 11.57
CA VAL A 54 -15.32 8.69 10.52
C VAL A 54 -14.36 8.89 9.34
N ARG A 55 -14.08 10.13 8.95
CA ARG A 55 -13.11 10.44 7.90
C ARG A 55 -11.69 10.02 8.27
N LEU A 56 -11.31 10.19 9.54
CA LEU A 56 -10.03 9.69 10.05
C LEU A 56 -9.97 8.16 10.00
N LEU A 57 -11.02 7.47 10.47
CA LEU A 57 -11.09 6.01 10.41
C LEU A 57 -10.93 5.50 8.98
N LEU A 58 -11.63 6.10 8.02
CA LEU A 58 -11.53 5.74 6.61
C LEU A 58 -10.13 6.01 6.05
N ALA A 59 -9.49 7.10 6.45
CA ALA A 59 -8.13 7.42 6.04
C ALA A 59 -7.11 6.37 6.53
N VAL A 60 -7.19 5.92 7.79
CA VAL A 60 -6.23 5.00 8.39
C VAL A 60 -6.57 3.52 8.18
N LEU A 61 -7.74 3.20 7.64
CA LEU A 61 -8.23 1.83 7.51
C LEU A 61 -7.27 0.89 6.76
N PRO A 62 -6.62 1.26 5.64
CA PRO A 62 -5.65 0.39 4.98
C PRO A 62 -4.46 0.04 5.87
N TRP A 63 -4.06 0.95 6.77
CA TRP A 63 -2.97 0.71 7.71
C TRP A 63 -3.38 -0.30 8.79
N LEU A 64 -4.61 -0.17 9.31
CA LEU A 64 -5.19 -1.12 10.27
C LEU A 64 -5.31 -2.51 9.64
N LEU A 65 -5.81 -2.61 8.41
CA LEU A 65 -5.97 -3.87 7.68
C LEU A 65 -4.63 -4.59 7.45
N THR A 66 -3.54 -3.84 7.33
CA THR A 66 -2.19 -4.39 7.11
C THR A 66 -1.35 -4.47 8.38
N GLY A 67 -1.93 -4.18 9.55
CA GLY A 67 -1.24 -4.24 10.85
C GLY A 67 -0.04 -3.30 10.93
N PHE A 68 -0.10 -2.14 10.26
CA PHE A 68 0.93 -1.09 10.25
C PHE A 68 2.29 -1.51 9.66
N ILE A 69 2.47 -2.75 9.18
CA ILE A 69 3.76 -3.25 8.70
C ILE A 69 4.41 -2.38 7.60
N HIS A 70 3.58 -1.68 6.81
CA HIS A 70 4.08 -0.79 5.77
C HIS A 70 4.45 0.59 6.30
N LEU A 71 3.78 1.03 7.36
CA LEU A 71 4.14 2.27 8.05
C LEU A 71 5.46 2.12 8.80
N ASP A 72 5.66 1.00 9.45
CA ASP A 72 6.92 0.64 10.10
C ASP A 72 8.09 0.77 9.11
N GLY A 73 8.01 0.08 7.98
CA GLY A 73 9.04 0.20 6.94
C GLY A 73 9.17 1.61 6.34
N TYR A 74 8.08 2.39 6.25
CA TYR A 74 8.13 3.78 5.82
C TYR A 74 8.90 4.64 6.85
N MET A 75 8.63 4.45 8.14
CA MET A 75 9.28 5.15 9.23
C MET A 75 10.78 4.88 9.26
N ASP A 76 11.19 3.61 9.15
CA ASP A 76 12.61 3.20 9.09
C ASP A 76 13.33 3.87 7.92
N VAL A 77 12.71 3.88 6.74
CA VAL A 77 13.27 4.52 5.55
C VAL A 77 13.37 6.03 5.72
N CYS A 78 12.40 6.70 6.33
CA CYS A 78 12.44 8.12 6.62
C CYS A 78 13.62 8.47 7.55
N ASP A 79 13.80 7.72 8.63
CA ASP A 79 14.93 7.92 9.53
C ASP A 79 16.27 7.70 8.82
N ALA A 80 16.40 6.64 8.05
CA ALA A 80 17.63 6.34 7.34
C ALA A 80 18.00 7.41 6.30
N ILE A 81 17.02 7.91 5.53
CA ILE A 81 17.27 8.88 4.46
C ILE A 81 17.48 10.27 5.02
N LEU A 82 16.61 10.74 5.92
CA LEU A 82 16.64 12.11 6.44
C LEU A 82 17.78 12.34 7.43
N SER A 83 18.34 11.28 8.01
CA SER A 83 19.57 11.38 8.82
C SER A 83 20.77 11.92 8.04
N ARG A 84 20.74 11.85 6.70
CA ARG A 84 21.83 12.29 5.80
C ARG A 84 23.20 11.69 6.14
N ARG A 85 23.22 10.51 6.76
CA ARG A 85 24.43 9.79 7.14
C ARG A 85 24.98 8.99 5.95
N ASP A 86 26.19 8.46 6.11
CA ASP A 86 26.82 7.52 5.19
C ASP A 86 26.03 6.21 5.06
N LEU A 87 26.31 5.43 4.00
CA LEU A 87 25.57 4.21 3.69
C LEU A 87 25.61 3.19 4.84
N ALA A 88 26.78 3.01 5.48
CA ALA A 88 26.93 2.04 6.56
C ALA A 88 26.07 2.40 7.78
N THR A 89 25.97 3.68 8.12
CA THR A 89 25.12 4.18 9.20
C THR A 89 23.64 4.05 8.84
N ARG A 90 23.22 4.35 7.60
CA ARG A 90 21.84 4.13 7.16
C ARG A 90 21.41 2.66 7.23
N GLN A 91 22.32 1.75 6.89
CA GLN A 91 22.07 0.31 7.02
C GLN A 91 21.91 -0.14 8.48
N LYS A 92 22.59 0.52 9.43
CA LYS A 92 22.41 0.29 10.87
C LYS A 92 21.04 0.82 11.33
N ILE A 93 20.67 2.04 10.92
CA ILE A 93 19.37 2.63 11.24
C ILE A 93 18.23 1.72 10.77
N LEU A 94 18.28 1.20 9.54
CA LEU A 94 17.26 0.28 9.00
C LEU A 94 17.14 -1.06 9.75
N LYS A 95 18.08 -1.39 10.63
CA LYS A 95 18.06 -2.61 11.47
C LYS A 95 17.81 -2.31 12.94
N ASP A 96 17.76 -1.04 13.29
CA ASP A 96 17.50 -0.58 14.65
C ASP A 96 15.98 -0.65 14.90
N SER A 97 15.59 -1.22 16.01
CA SER A 97 14.18 -1.27 16.44
C SER A 97 13.70 0.03 17.09
N HIS A 98 14.61 1.00 17.30
CA HIS A 98 14.23 2.29 17.87
C HIS A 98 13.74 3.25 16.79
N CYS A 99 12.68 3.97 17.12
CA CYS A 99 12.11 4.99 16.26
C CYS A 99 12.82 6.33 16.44
N GLY A 100 13.32 6.91 15.37
CA GLY A 100 13.94 8.23 15.39
C GLY A 100 12.93 9.37 15.18
N ALA A 101 13.41 10.60 15.38
CA ALA A 101 12.58 11.80 15.28
C ALA A 101 12.03 12.03 13.87
N PHE A 102 12.79 11.71 12.83
CA PHE A 102 12.34 11.89 11.44
C PHE A 102 11.20 10.94 11.07
N ALA A 103 11.24 9.70 11.57
CA ALA A 103 10.13 8.75 11.40
C ALA A 103 8.83 9.33 11.97
N VAL A 104 8.87 9.87 13.19
CA VAL A 104 7.70 10.48 13.87
C VAL A 104 7.18 11.68 13.08
N ILE A 105 8.06 12.59 12.64
CA ILE A 105 7.66 13.76 11.85
C ILE A 105 6.99 13.31 10.55
N CYS A 106 7.60 12.37 9.82
CA CYS A 106 7.10 11.92 8.53
C CYS A 106 5.76 11.19 8.66
N ILE A 107 5.57 10.34 9.68
CA ILE A 107 4.30 9.63 9.86
C ILE A 107 3.17 10.58 10.27
N VAL A 108 3.45 11.58 11.10
CA VAL A 108 2.46 12.61 11.47
C VAL A 108 2.04 13.41 10.24
N LEU A 109 2.99 13.87 9.43
CA LEU A 109 2.69 14.60 8.18
C LEU A 109 1.89 13.73 7.20
N LEU A 110 2.25 12.46 7.05
CA LEU A 110 1.52 11.51 6.21
C LEU A 110 0.08 11.33 6.70
N ALA A 111 -0.10 11.12 8.01
CA ALA A 111 -1.42 10.92 8.61
C ALA A 111 -2.31 12.15 8.47
N LEU A 112 -1.79 13.35 8.76
CA LEU A 112 -2.51 14.60 8.60
C LEU A 112 -2.86 14.88 7.14
N GLY A 113 -1.93 14.64 6.21
CA GLY A 113 -2.15 14.79 4.78
C GLY A 113 -3.25 13.84 4.29
N GLN A 114 -3.18 12.57 4.64
CA GLN A 114 -4.18 11.59 4.26
C GLN A 114 -5.56 11.91 4.86
N TRP A 115 -5.61 12.27 6.13
CA TRP A 115 -6.85 12.69 6.77
C TRP A 115 -7.45 13.94 6.12
N SER A 116 -6.64 14.96 5.82
CA SER A 116 -7.07 16.16 5.11
C SER A 116 -7.71 15.85 3.75
N LEU A 117 -7.12 14.91 3.00
CA LEU A 117 -7.67 14.43 1.74
C LEU A 117 -9.05 13.77 1.93
N PHE A 118 -9.25 13.01 3.01
CA PHE A 118 -10.53 12.39 3.32
C PHE A 118 -11.56 13.40 3.85
N LEU A 119 -11.16 14.44 4.55
CA LEU A 119 -12.05 15.53 4.97
C LEU A 119 -12.58 16.30 3.77
N SER A 120 -11.73 16.60 2.80
CA SER A 120 -12.10 17.32 1.57
C SER A 120 -12.77 16.43 0.52
N ALA A 121 -12.81 15.11 0.72
CA ALA A 121 -13.41 14.17 -0.20
C ALA A 121 -14.94 14.28 -0.17
N GLY A 122 -15.55 14.78 -1.26
CA GLY A 122 -16.98 14.68 -1.50
C GLY A 122 -17.47 13.24 -1.71
N ALA A 123 -18.79 13.06 -1.82
CA ALA A 123 -19.42 11.76 -2.10
C ALA A 123 -19.06 11.20 -3.50
N ASP A 124 -18.64 12.06 -4.41
CA ASP A 124 -18.41 11.77 -5.84
C ASP A 124 -17.05 11.13 -6.13
N ARG A 125 -16.34 10.63 -5.11
CA ARG A 125 -15.04 9.98 -5.30
C ARG A 125 -15.18 8.65 -6.01
N SER A 126 -14.25 8.42 -6.93
CA SER A 126 -14.15 7.14 -7.64
C SER A 126 -13.89 6.00 -6.65
N LEU A 127 -14.93 5.22 -6.35
CA LEU A 127 -14.82 4.00 -5.54
C LEU A 127 -13.82 3.01 -6.15
N LEU A 128 -13.76 2.99 -7.48
CA LEU A 128 -12.81 2.17 -8.22
C LEU A 128 -11.37 2.59 -7.94
N GLY A 129 -11.11 3.90 -7.79
CA GLY A 129 -9.79 4.41 -7.40
C GLY A 129 -9.35 3.87 -6.05
N LEU A 130 -10.21 3.92 -5.04
CA LEU A 130 -9.91 3.37 -3.71
C LEU A 130 -9.61 1.87 -3.77
N CYS A 131 -10.33 1.11 -4.60
CA CYS A 131 -10.10 -0.32 -4.79
C CYS A 131 -8.74 -0.59 -5.46
N CYS A 132 -8.40 0.18 -6.48
CA CYS A 132 -7.21 -0.07 -7.31
C CYS A 132 -5.91 0.43 -6.68
N ILE A 133 -5.92 1.49 -5.86
CA ILE A 133 -4.71 2.06 -5.24
C ILE A 133 -3.89 1.01 -4.48
N PRO A 134 -4.44 0.23 -3.53
CA PRO A 134 -3.66 -0.77 -2.82
C PRO A 134 -3.12 -1.87 -3.73
N ALA A 135 -3.85 -2.25 -4.77
CA ALA A 135 -3.40 -3.24 -5.75
C ALA A 135 -2.22 -2.72 -6.58
N ALA A 136 -2.28 -1.48 -7.06
CA ALA A 136 -1.19 -0.83 -7.78
C ALA A 136 0.08 -0.73 -6.91
N VAL A 137 -0.05 -0.30 -5.66
CA VAL A 137 1.06 -0.24 -4.70
C VAL A 137 1.70 -1.61 -4.49
N ARG A 138 0.91 -2.68 -4.42
CA ARG A 138 1.43 -4.05 -4.30
C ARG A 138 2.13 -4.54 -5.56
N CYS A 139 1.69 -4.14 -6.75
CA CYS A 139 2.43 -4.40 -7.98
C CYS A 139 3.81 -3.71 -7.95
N CYS A 140 3.86 -2.43 -7.55
CA CYS A 140 5.12 -1.70 -7.37
C CYS A 140 6.04 -2.39 -6.36
N ALA A 141 5.52 -2.82 -5.21
CA ALA A 141 6.30 -3.52 -4.20
C ALA A 141 6.87 -4.85 -4.74
N GLY A 142 6.07 -5.64 -5.46
CA GLY A 142 6.51 -6.87 -6.11
C GLY A 142 7.62 -6.64 -7.13
N LEU A 143 7.50 -5.61 -7.96
CA LEU A 143 8.52 -5.22 -8.92
C LEU A 143 9.80 -4.73 -8.23
N ALA A 144 9.68 -3.91 -7.18
CA ALA A 144 10.83 -3.40 -6.43
C ALA A 144 11.61 -4.54 -5.78
N VAL A 145 10.94 -5.44 -5.06
CA VAL A 145 11.57 -6.59 -4.41
C VAL A 145 12.23 -7.53 -5.44
N GLY A 146 11.59 -7.74 -6.58
CA GLY A 146 12.09 -8.65 -7.61
C GLY A 146 13.22 -8.10 -8.47
N LYS A 147 13.36 -6.78 -8.60
CA LYS A 147 14.30 -6.13 -9.52
C LYS A 147 15.39 -5.31 -8.85
N LEU A 148 15.11 -4.68 -7.72
CA LEU A 148 16.07 -3.81 -7.05
C LEU A 148 17.00 -4.61 -6.13
N ARG A 149 18.24 -4.11 -5.97
CA ARG A 149 19.19 -4.69 -5.01
C ARG A 149 18.83 -4.23 -3.60
N PRO A 150 18.73 -5.14 -2.62
CA PRO A 150 18.48 -4.75 -1.24
C PRO A 150 19.68 -3.97 -0.70
N MET A 151 19.42 -3.00 0.18
CA MET A 151 20.45 -2.18 0.81
C MET A 151 21.27 -2.97 1.86
N GLY A 152 20.83 -4.14 2.26
CA GLY A 152 21.51 -5.01 3.22
C GLY A 152 21.06 -6.46 3.06
N THR A 153 21.16 -7.25 4.12
CA THR A 153 20.60 -8.61 4.16
C THR A 153 19.08 -8.53 4.18
N SER A 154 18.43 -9.13 3.19
CA SER A 154 16.98 -9.16 3.08
C SER A 154 16.45 -10.58 3.18
N GLN A 155 15.41 -10.79 3.98
CA GLN A 155 14.66 -12.04 4.02
C GLN A 155 14.00 -12.39 2.66
N TYR A 156 13.90 -11.42 1.76
CA TYR A 156 13.36 -11.58 0.40
C TYR A 156 14.44 -11.85 -0.66
N ALA A 157 15.70 -12.04 -0.27
CA ALA A 157 16.80 -12.25 -1.21
C ALA A 157 16.55 -13.43 -2.16
N ALA A 158 15.93 -14.51 -1.67
CA ALA A 158 15.55 -15.68 -2.47
C ALA A 158 14.45 -15.39 -3.51
N MET A 159 13.72 -14.28 -3.40
CA MET A 159 12.62 -13.88 -4.29
C MET A 159 13.06 -12.92 -5.40
N ARG A 160 14.33 -12.56 -5.47
CA ARG A 160 14.87 -11.52 -6.39
C ARG A 160 14.83 -11.88 -7.87
N HIS A 161 14.54 -13.10 -8.23
CA HIS A 161 14.52 -13.54 -9.62
C HIS A 161 13.09 -13.70 -10.11
N LEU A 162 12.44 -12.56 -10.41
CA LEU A 162 11.17 -12.61 -11.14
C LEU A 162 11.44 -13.12 -12.55
N SER A 163 10.66 -14.11 -12.99
CA SER A 163 10.64 -14.49 -14.40
C SER A 163 10.20 -13.32 -15.28
N GLY A 164 10.61 -13.31 -16.53
CA GLY A 164 10.19 -12.27 -17.48
C GLY A 164 8.66 -12.17 -17.58
N GLY A 165 7.97 -13.31 -17.60
CA GLY A 165 6.51 -13.37 -17.64
C GLY A 165 5.86 -12.76 -16.39
N LEU A 166 6.38 -13.05 -15.19
CA LEU A 166 5.85 -12.45 -13.97
C LEU A 166 6.11 -10.93 -13.91
N THR A 167 7.29 -10.49 -14.35
CA THR A 167 7.58 -9.04 -14.48
C THR A 167 6.58 -8.37 -15.40
N ALA A 168 6.33 -8.93 -16.59
CA ALA A 168 5.36 -8.40 -17.54
C ALA A 168 3.95 -8.36 -16.94
N ALA A 169 3.52 -9.43 -16.26
CA ALA A 169 2.21 -9.49 -15.60
C ALA A 169 2.05 -8.40 -14.54
N LEU A 170 3.07 -8.19 -13.67
CA LEU A 170 3.03 -7.12 -12.67
C LEU A 170 3.01 -5.72 -13.29
N CYS A 171 3.75 -5.50 -14.38
CA CYS A 171 3.71 -4.22 -15.11
C CYS A 171 2.34 -3.98 -15.77
N LEU A 172 1.74 -5.00 -16.38
CA LEU A 172 0.40 -4.90 -16.97
C LEU A 172 -0.67 -4.63 -15.92
N LEU A 173 -0.64 -5.35 -14.79
CA LEU A 173 -1.55 -5.12 -13.66
C LEU A 173 -1.37 -3.72 -13.07
N LEU A 174 -0.12 -3.24 -12.91
CA LEU A 174 0.15 -1.89 -12.47
C LEU A 174 -0.45 -0.86 -13.42
N GLY A 175 -0.24 -1.02 -14.73
CA GLY A 175 -0.86 -0.18 -15.75
C GLY A 175 -2.38 -0.19 -15.68
N LEU A 176 -2.98 -1.38 -15.56
CA LEU A 176 -4.42 -1.54 -15.45
C LEU A 176 -4.98 -0.81 -14.21
N PHE A 177 -4.40 -1.04 -13.03
CA PHE A 177 -4.89 -0.45 -11.78
C PHE A 177 -4.62 1.06 -11.66
N THR A 178 -3.73 1.63 -12.46
CA THR A 178 -3.49 3.08 -12.50
C THR A 178 -4.31 3.77 -13.58
N VAL A 179 -4.34 3.22 -14.79
CA VAL A 179 -4.99 3.86 -15.95
C VAL A 179 -6.51 3.71 -15.90
N LEU A 180 -7.03 2.55 -15.49
CA LEU A 180 -8.46 2.28 -15.47
C LEU A 180 -9.26 3.28 -14.61
N PRO A 181 -8.90 3.54 -13.32
CA PRO A 181 -9.63 4.52 -12.50
C PRO A 181 -9.55 5.94 -13.07
N ILE A 182 -8.40 6.32 -13.64
CA ILE A 182 -8.21 7.63 -14.24
C ILE A 182 -9.10 7.77 -15.48
N GLY A 183 -9.06 6.78 -16.39
CA GLY A 183 -9.85 6.78 -17.63
C GLY A 183 -11.36 6.87 -17.35
N ILE A 184 -11.87 6.11 -16.38
CA ILE A 184 -13.28 6.16 -15.99
C ILE A 184 -13.65 7.52 -15.40
N SER A 185 -12.80 8.08 -14.54
CA SER A 185 -13.05 9.40 -13.94
C SER A 185 -13.14 10.51 -15.01
N PHE A 186 -12.30 10.45 -16.05
CA PHE A 186 -12.35 11.40 -17.18
C PHE A 186 -13.56 11.18 -18.09
N SER A 187 -14.02 9.94 -18.27
CA SER A 187 -15.14 9.63 -19.16
C SER A 187 -16.50 10.04 -18.60
N PHE A 188 -16.67 9.98 -17.27
CA PHE A 188 -17.96 10.27 -16.61
C PHE A 188 -18.02 11.64 -15.92
N GLY A 189 -16.88 12.29 -15.69
CA GLY A 189 -16.83 13.62 -15.08
C GLY A 189 -17.65 14.69 -15.81
N PRO A 190 -17.55 14.82 -17.14
CA PRO A 190 -18.34 15.79 -17.91
C PRO A 190 -19.85 15.53 -17.91
N LEU A 191 -20.27 14.25 -17.84
CA LEU A 191 -21.68 13.86 -17.81
C LEU A 191 -22.32 14.15 -16.46
N ALA A 192 -21.60 13.99 -15.35
CA ALA A 192 -22.08 14.33 -14.03
C ALA A 192 -22.22 15.84 -13.83
N ALA A 193 -21.30 16.64 -14.41
CA ALA A 193 -21.37 18.10 -14.37
C ALA A 193 -22.50 18.71 -15.24
N ALA A 194 -23.00 17.96 -16.23
CA ALA A 194 -24.10 18.42 -17.09
C ALA A 194 -25.50 18.05 -16.54
N ALA A 195 -25.56 17.20 -15.51
CA ALA A 195 -26.81 16.71 -14.92
C ALA A 195 -27.17 17.38 -13.57
N GLY A 196 -26.37 18.31 -13.07
CA GLY A 196 -26.60 19.10 -11.85
C GLY A 196 -26.66 20.57 -12.14
#